data_dab7613d848a097f955a7efec450486f
#
_entry.id   dab7613d848a097f955a7efec450486f
#
_cell.length_a   1.000
_cell.length_b   1.000
_cell.length_c   1.000
_cell.angle_alpha   90.00
_cell.angle_beta   90.00
_cell.angle_gamma   90.00
#
_symmetry.space_group_name_H-M   'P 1'
#
loop_
_entity.id
_entity.type
_entity.pdbx_description
1 polymer ?
#
loop_
_entity_poly.entity_id
_entity_poly.type
_entity_poly.pdbx_seq_one_letter_code
_entity_poly.pdbx_strand_id
1 'polypeptide(L)'
;RMAAADLPSAERLTWFWHGHFATSEQKVRSPQLMLAQNRTQREHALGSFTDLARAMVVDPALLLWLDGNSNKAGKPNENLAREFMELFTLGVGHYTEDDVREAARALTGWTAQRDTTTAKLVPKRHDDGEKHILGATGDFAAQSFVDLVLGRPDSARFVVGRLWFRLVSAEPPAADVLNRLVAAYGSRRDVRAVLRAITAEPAFRDSATSLVKQPVEWLAGLLRAFGVRPGSLDEQARTQLLAGLRGLGQVPFLPPSVGGWAAGGAWLTTSAGVARLHLAQLVAGHADLGAVAKASDKASAIGDLLGVDAWSDRTKAALAGVAGDVRQLSTVAACAPEYVVSG
;
A
#
# COMPACT_ATOMS: atom_id res chain seq x y z
N ARG A 1 -3.82 -12.59 -6.42
CA ARG A 1 -3.34 -11.78 -7.56
C ARG A 1 -1.87 -11.43 -7.38
N MET A 2 -1.43 -10.81 -6.27
CA MET A 2 -0.02 -10.44 -6.06
C MET A 2 0.96 -11.60 -6.31
N ALA A 3 0.64 -12.81 -5.87
CA ALA A 3 1.47 -14.00 -6.10
C ALA A 3 1.41 -14.57 -7.52
N ALA A 4 0.43 -14.19 -8.36
CA ALA A 4 0.16 -14.85 -9.64
C ALA A 4 0.01 -13.90 -10.83
N ALA A 5 0.13 -12.58 -10.65
CA ALA A 5 -0.01 -11.62 -11.72
C ALA A 5 1.24 -11.58 -12.62
N ASP A 6 1.04 -11.45 -13.95
CA ASP A 6 2.13 -11.29 -14.90
C ASP A 6 2.84 -9.93 -14.73
N LEU A 7 2.10 -8.90 -14.30
CA LEU A 7 2.61 -7.55 -14.02
C LEU A 7 2.59 -7.26 -12.51
N PRO A 8 3.60 -7.69 -11.75
CA PRO A 8 3.62 -7.51 -10.29
C PRO A 8 3.65 -6.05 -9.85
N SER A 9 4.16 -5.14 -10.67
CA SER A 9 4.21 -3.71 -10.36
C SER A 9 2.81 -3.10 -10.19
N ALA A 10 1.83 -3.47 -11.01
CA ALA A 10 0.46 -2.99 -10.87
C ALA A 10 -0.18 -3.46 -9.55
N GLU A 11 0.05 -4.72 -9.17
CA GLU A 11 -0.46 -5.25 -7.90
C GLU A 11 0.28 -4.64 -6.69
N ARG A 12 1.60 -4.36 -6.80
CA ARG A 12 2.37 -3.68 -5.75
C ARG A 12 1.85 -2.25 -5.54
N LEU A 13 1.54 -1.52 -6.61
CA LEU A 13 0.94 -0.19 -6.52
C LEU A 13 -0.52 -0.25 -6.00
N THR A 14 -1.29 -1.26 -6.39
CA THR A 14 -2.62 -1.48 -5.79
C THR A 14 -2.52 -1.67 -4.28
N TRP A 15 -1.53 -2.44 -3.81
CA TRP A 15 -1.24 -2.61 -2.40
C TRP A 15 -0.80 -1.31 -1.72
N PHE A 16 0.05 -0.53 -2.41
CA PHE A 16 0.43 0.80 -1.94
C PHE A 16 -0.80 1.71 -1.73
N TRP A 17 -1.69 1.79 -2.74
CA TRP A 17 -2.90 2.62 -2.66
C TRP A 17 -3.88 2.11 -1.60
N HIS A 18 -3.97 0.79 -1.40
CA HIS A 18 -4.74 0.24 -0.30
C HIS A 18 -4.20 0.65 1.08
N GLY A 19 -2.90 0.82 1.23
CA GLY A 19 -2.29 1.36 2.44
C GLY A 19 -2.33 2.88 2.55
N HIS A 20 -2.42 3.59 1.42
CA HIS A 20 -2.50 5.05 1.35
C HIS A 20 -3.93 5.56 1.63
N PHE A 21 -4.94 5.00 0.96
CA PHE A 21 -6.36 5.23 1.25
C PHE A 21 -6.89 4.13 2.18
N ALA A 22 -6.25 3.99 3.34
CA ALA A 22 -6.49 2.86 4.22
C ALA A 22 -7.95 2.82 4.70
N THR A 23 -8.61 1.71 4.40
CA THR A 23 -10.02 1.47 4.70
C THR A 23 -10.15 0.09 5.32
N SER A 24 -10.85 -0.03 6.47
CA SER A 24 -10.95 -1.29 7.21
C SER A 24 -12.32 -1.95 7.07
N GLU A 25 -12.30 -3.22 6.71
CA GLU A 25 -13.48 -4.09 6.68
C GLU A 25 -14.16 -4.17 8.06
N GLN A 26 -13.40 -3.99 9.13
CA GLN A 26 -13.92 -4.03 10.49
C GLN A 26 -15.11 -3.06 10.74
N LYS A 27 -15.07 -1.86 10.12
CA LYS A 27 -16.16 -0.87 10.20
C LYS A 27 -17.05 -0.89 8.97
N VAL A 28 -16.48 -1.08 7.78
CA VAL A 28 -17.24 -1.13 6.51
C VAL A 28 -18.20 -2.30 6.49
N ARG A 29 -17.79 -3.48 6.96
CA ARG A 29 -18.60 -4.69 7.06
C ARG A 29 -19.31 -5.07 5.77
N SER A 30 -18.59 -4.94 4.65
CA SER A 30 -19.05 -5.31 3.32
C SER A 30 -17.85 -5.74 2.45
N PRO A 31 -17.57 -7.04 2.35
CA PRO A 31 -16.52 -7.55 1.47
C PRO A 31 -16.68 -7.10 0.02
N GLN A 32 -17.92 -6.91 -0.43
CA GLN A 32 -18.21 -6.42 -1.77
C GLN A 32 -17.67 -5.01 -2.00
N LEU A 33 -17.88 -4.09 -1.05
CA LEU A 33 -17.36 -2.73 -1.11
C LEU A 33 -15.84 -2.71 -1.03
N MET A 34 -15.23 -3.50 -0.15
CA MET A 34 -13.77 -3.59 -0.05
C MET A 34 -13.15 -4.11 -1.35
N LEU A 35 -13.78 -5.08 -2.01
CA LEU A 35 -13.34 -5.57 -3.32
C LEU A 35 -13.57 -4.56 -4.45
N ALA A 36 -14.68 -3.81 -4.42
CA ALA A 36 -14.94 -2.74 -5.38
C ALA A 36 -13.87 -1.64 -5.26
N GLN A 37 -13.59 -1.16 -4.05
CA GLN A 37 -12.52 -0.19 -3.79
C GLN A 37 -11.16 -0.71 -4.28
N ASN A 38 -10.82 -1.96 -4.01
CA ASN A 38 -9.56 -2.55 -4.47
C ASN A 38 -9.50 -2.66 -6.01
N ARG A 39 -10.62 -2.84 -6.70
CA ARG A 39 -10.68 -2.78 -8.17
C ARG A 39 -10.43 -1.36 -8.69
N THR A 40 -11.08 -0.36 -8.10
CA THR A 40 -10.85 1.06 -8.41
C THR A 40 -9.38 1.44 -8.20
N GLN A 41 -8.78 1.06 -7.08
CA GLN A 41 -7.37 1.30 -6.82
C GLN A 41 -6.46 0.63 -7.86
N ARG A 42 -6.79 -0.58 -8.31
CA ARG A 42 -6.03 -1.31 -9.33
C ARG A 42 -6.16 -0.67 -10.71
N GLU A 43 -7.35 -0.24 -11.07
CA GLU A 43 -7.63 0.42 -12.35
C GLU A 43 -6.79 1.69 -12.51
N HIS A 44 -6.67 2.46 -11.43
CA HIS A 44 -5.92 3.71 -11.39
C HIS A 44 -4.48 3.57 -10.88
N ALA A 45 -4.01 2.35 -10.54
CA ALA A 45 -2.75 2.14 -9.83
C ALA A 45 -1.53 2.79 -10.47
N LEU A 46 -1.47 2.82 -11.79
CA LEU A 46 -0.37 3.34 -12.62
C LEU A 46 -0.81 4.53 -13.50
N GLY A 47 -1.96 5.11 -13.22
CA GLY A 47 -2.55 6.21 -13.98
C GLY A 47 -2.28 7.58 -13.39
N SER A 48 -3.24 8.48 -13.61
CA SER A 48 -3.28 9.80 -12.99
C SER A 48 -3.71 9.69 -11.52
N PHE A 49 -2.95 10.29 -10.61
CA PHE A 49 -3.37 10.38 -9.22
C PHE A 49 -4.65 11.23 -9.05
N THR A 50 -4.89 12.19 -9.97
CA THR A 50 -6.14 12.96 -9.96
C THR A 50 -7.35 12.05 -10.13
N ASP A 51 -7.28 11.12 -11.08
CA ASP A 51 -8.40 10.20 -11.33
C ASP A 51 -8.63 9.26 -10.15
N LEU A 52 -7.54 8.76 -9.55
CA LEU A 52 -7.61 7.97 -8.33
C LEU A 52 -8.23 8.76 -7.18
N ALA A 53 -7.75 9.96 -6.90
CA ALA A 53 -8.23 10.80 -5.80
C ALA A 53 -9.70 11.18 -5.97
N ARG A 54 -10.12 11.50 -7.20
CA ARG A 54 -11.53 11.78 -7.54
C ARG A 54 -12.42 10.55 -7.33
N ALA A 55 -11.94 9.37 -7.66
CA ALA A 55 -12.69 8.13 -7.42
C ALA A 55 -12.76 7.82 -5.92
N MET A 56 -11.65 8.04 -5.18
CA MET A 56 -11.57 7.70 -3.77
C MET A 56 -12.36 8.64 -2.87
N VAL A 57 -12.46 9.96 -3.18
CA VAL A 57 -13.19 10.92 -2.34
C VAL A 57 -14.69 10.60 -2.21
N VAL A 58 -15.23 9.87 -3.18
CA VAL A 58 -16.64 9.41 -3.20
C VAL A 58 -16.75 7.89 -3.14
N ASP A 59 -15.67 7.19 -2.82
CA ASP A 59 -15.68 5.73 -2.73
C ASP A 59 -16.59 5.25 -1.59
N PRO A 60 -17.51 4.30 -1.83
CA PRO A 60 -18.48 3.86 -0.83
C PRO A 60 -17.86 3.28 0.44
N ALA A 61 -16.77 2.51 0.31
CA ALA A 61 -16.09 1.94 1.47
C ALA A 61 -15.39 3.02 2.30
N LEU A 62 -14.75 3.99 1.64
CA LEU A 62 -14.11 5.13 2.30
C LEU A 62 -15.14 6.03 2.99
N LEU A 63 -16.28 6.32 2.33
CA LEU A 63 -17.38 7.06 2.93
C LEU A 63 -17.92 6.40 4.21
N LEU A 64 -18.11 5.08 4.20
CA LEU A 64 -18.54 4.35 5.41
C LEU A 64 -17.46 4.34 6.48
N TRP A 65 -16.20 4.22 6.10
CA TRP A 65 -15.07 4.21 7.01
C TRP A 65 -14.91 5.54 7.74
N LEU A 66 -15.07 6.66 7.02
CA LEU A 66 -14.85 8.02 7.51
C LEU A 66 -16.14 8.79 7.83
N ASP A 67 -17.26 8.07 8.07
CA ASP A 67 -18.54 8.63 8.48
C ASP A 67 -19.17 9.62 7.49
N GLY A 68 -18.80 9.54 6.19
CA GLY A 68 -19.29 10.40 5.14
C GLY A 68 -20.82 10.42 5.02
N ASN A 69 -21.50 9.32 5.33
CA ASN A 69 -22.97 9.26 5.35
C ASN A 69 -23.60 10.24 6.35
N SER A 70 -22.89 10.65 7.39
CA SER A 70 -23.37 11.63 8.37
C SER A 70 -23.15 13.08 7.92
N ASN A 71 -22.33 13.29 6.87
CA ASN A 71 -21.98 14.61 6.36
C ASN A 71 -23.11 15.21 5.52
N LYS A 72 -23.73 16.27 6.01
CA LYS A 72 -24.88 16.93 5.35
C LYS A 72 -24.92 18.44 5.60
N ALA A 73 -25.57 19.16 4.71
CA ALA A 73 -25.82 20.59 4.84
C ALA A 73 -26.37 20.93 6.25
N GLY A 74 -25.86 22.00 6.84
CA GLY A 74 -26.21 22.47 8.19
C GLY A 74 -25.61 21.62 9.33
N LYS A 75 -25.02 20.45 9.04
CA LYS A 75 -24.31 19.60 10.01
C LYS A 75 -23.16 18.85 9.30
N PRO A 76 -22.10 19.55 8.87
CA PRO A 76 -20.97 18.93 8.21
C PRO A 76 -20.22 17.98 9.18
N ASN A 77 -19.68 16.89 8.62
CA ASN A 77 -18.78 15.96 9.31
C ASN A 77 -17.39 16.10 8.69
N GLU A 78 -16.43 16.50 9.49
CA GLU A 78 -15.09 16.87 9.06
C GLU A 78 -14.16 15.68 8.76
N ASN A 79 -14.50 14.48 9.21
CA ASN A 79 -13.59 13.36 9.24
C ASN A 79 -12.98 13.05 7.84
N LEU A 80 -13.83 12.87 6.83
CA LEU A 80 -13.35 12.61 5.47
C LEU A 80 -12.52 13.79 4.92
N ALA A 81 -12.94 15.03 5.14
CA ALA A 81 -12.24 16.21 4.65
C ALA A 81 -10.85 16.34 5.26
N ARG A 82 -10.75 16.16 6.58
CA ARG A 82 -9.49 16.18 7.33
C ARG A 82 -8.53 15.11 6.80
N GLU A 83 -8.96 13.84 6.78
CA GLU A 83 -8.11 12.74 6.35
C GLU A 83 -7.72 12.86 4.88
N PHE A 84 -8.60 13.40 4.04
CA PHE A 84 -8.30 13.62 2.63
C PHE A 84 -7.18 14.64 2.43
N MET A 85 -7.18 15.73 3.19
CA MET A 85 -6.08 16.70 3.15
C MET A 85 -4.84 16.20 3.88
N GLU A 86 -4.99 15.66 5.08
CA GLU A 86 -3.87 15.31 5.95
C GLU A 86 -3.12 14.06 5.50
N LEU A 87 -3.84 12.95 5.28
CA LEU A 87 -3.23 11.65 5.06
C LEU A 87 -3.13 11.26 3.59
N PHE A 88 -4.00 11.82 2.73
CA PHE A 88 -4.08 11.35 1.35
C PHE A 88 -3.49 12.33 0.33
N THR A 89 -3.40 13.63 0.63
CA THR A 89 -3.06 14.60 -0.43
C THR A 89 -2.05 15.70 -0.08
N LEU A 90 -2.12 16.33 1.09
CA LEU A 90 -1.28 17.50 1.42
C LEU A 90 -0.24 17.22 2.51
N GLY A 91 -0.62 16.44 3.51
CA GLY A 91 0.17 16.29 4.74
C GLY A 91 -0.18 17.34 5.80
N VAL A 92 0.30 17.09 7.02
CA VAL A 92 0.08 17.94 8.19
C VAL A 92 0.68 19.35 7.97
N GLY A 93 -0.01 20.40 8.40
CA GLY A 93 0.51 21.77 8.42
C GLY A 93 0.28 22.57 7.13
N HIS A 94 -0.37 22.00 6.12
CA HIS A 94 -0.64 22.64 4.83
C HIS A 94 -2.09 23.13 4.67
N TYR A 95 -2.88 23.11 5.73
CA TYR A 95 -4.28 23.54 5.81
C TYR A 95 -4.60 24.04 7.23
N THR A 96 -5.69 24.77 7.38
CA THR A 96 -6.22 25.25 8.65
C THR A 96 -7.47 24.46 9.07
N GLU A 97 -7.89 24.60 10.34
CA GLU A 97 -9.16 24.03 10.79
C GLU A 97 -10.37 24.60 10.05
N ASP A 98 -10.29 25.86 9.62
CA ASP A 98 -11.34 26.49 8.79
C ASP A 98 -11.40 25.82 7.41
N ASP A 99 -10.26 25.52 6.79
CA ASP A 99 -10.21 24.77 5.53
C ASP A 99 -10.87 23.40 5.67
N VAL A 100 -10.66 22.71 6.80
CA VAL A 100 -11.29 21.40 7.08
C VAL A 100 -12.81 21.53 7.15
N ARG A 101 -13.33 22.53 7.85
CA ARG A 101 -14.79 22.78 7.95
C ARG A 101 -15.41 23.08 6.60
N GLU A 102 -14.76 23.95 5.83
CA GLU A 102 -15.25 24.36 4.51
C GLU A 102 -15.15 23.21 3.51
N ALA A 103 -14.07 22.39 3.56
CA ALA A 103 -13.95 21.19 2.76
C ALA A 103 -15.01 20.14 3.13
N ALA A 104 -15.35 20.01 4.41
CA ALA A 104 -16.43 19.13 4.84
C ALA A 104 -17.78 19.56 4.24
N ARG A 105 -18.05 20.87 4.11
CA ARG A 105 -19.23 21.41 3.41
C ARG A 105 -19.23 21.00 1.94
N ALA A 106 -18.08 21.09 1.25
CA ALA A 106 -17.93 20.67 -0.15
C ALA A 106 -18.21 19.17 -0.36
N LEU A 107 -17.98 18.34 0.66
CA LEU A 107 -18.19 16.89 0.63
C LEU A 107 -19.55 16.44 1.19
N THR A 108 -20.46 17.37 1.50
CA THR A 108 -21.80 17.04 2.02
C THR A 108 -22.65 16.33 0.97
N GLY A 109 -23.62 15.54 1.43
CA GLY A 109 -24.67 14.94 0.60
C GLY A 109 -24.34 13.58 0.00
N TRP A 110 -23.10 13.16 0.00
CA TRP A 110 -22.72 11.82 -0.45
C TRP A 110 -23.18 10.73 0.53
N THR A 111 -23.72 9.64 -0.02
CA THR A 111 -24.21 8.50 0.75
C THR A 111 -23.80 7.17 0.12
N ALA A 112 -23.47 6.21 0.97
CA ALA A 112 -23.12 4.87 0.58
C ALA A 112 -23.97 3.84 1.33
N GLN A 113 -24.33 2.75 0.69
CA GLN A 113 -25.04 1.61 1.26
C GLN A 113 -24.21 0.35 1.07
N ARG A 114 -24.33 -0.63 1.98
CA ARG A 114 -23.52 -1.85 1.96
C ARG A 114 -23.91 -2.84 0.87
N ASP A 115 -25.10 -2.72 0.33
CA ASP A 115 -25.69 -3.55 -0.71
C ASP A 115 -25.45 -3.01 -2.14
N THR A 116 -24.86 -1.82 -2.26
CA THR A 116 -24.52 -1.20 -3.54
C THR A 116 -23.04 -0.90 -3.64
N THR A 117 -22.45 -1.00 -4.83
CA THR A 117 -21.02 -0.72 -5.06
C THR A 117 -20.75 0.73 -5.46
N THR A 118 -21.74 1.59 -5.47
CA THR A 118 -21.62 3.00 -5.84
C THR A 118 -22.22 3.91 -4.78
N ALA A 119 -21.56 5.04 -4.52
CA ALA A 119 -22.12 6.11 -3.72
C ALA A 119 -23.07 6.97 -4.55
N LYS A 120 -23.98 7.67 -3.87
CA LYS A 120 -24.95 8.57 -4.48
C LYS A 120 -24.90 9.95 -3.81
N LEU A 121 -24.89 11.00 -4.62
CA LEU A 121 -25.13 12.34 -4.14
C LEU A 121 -26.64 12.55 -3.94
N VAL A 122 -27.02 12.97 -2.74
CA VAL A 122 -28.39 13.37 -2.40
C VAL A 122 -28.46 14.89 -2.37
N PRO A 123 -28.99 15.57 -3.42
CA PRO A 123 -28.89 17.03 -3.56
C PRO A 123 -29.44 17.80 -2.36
N LYS A 124 -30.54 17.38 -1.78
CA LYS A 124 -31.14 18.01 -0.58
C LYS A 124 -30.24 17.97 0.67
N ARG A 125 -29.18 17.18 0.65
CA ARG A 125 -28.21 17.07 1.75
C ARG A 125 -26.90 17.78 1.43
N HIS A 126 -26.71 18.25 0.19
CA HIS A 126 -25.52 18.98 -0.23
C HIS A 126 -25.64 20.46 0.17
N ASP A 127 -24.51 21.04 0.61
CA ASP A 127 -24.36 22.47 0.86
C ASP A 127 -23.85 23.11 -0.44
N ASP A 128 -24.72 23.83 -1.12
CA ASP A 128 -24.47 24.52 -2.40
C ASP A 128 -24.02 25.98 -2.20
N GLY A 129 -23.81 26.44 -0.97
CA GLY A 129 -23.30 27.78 -0.67
C GLY A 129 -21.82 27.92 -1.02
N GLU A 130 -21.39 29.18 -1.14
CA GLU A 130 -19.98 29.53 -1.31
C GLU A 130 -19.10 29.01 -0.14
N LYS A 131 -17.90 28.55 -0.45
CA LYS A 131 -16.92 27.99 0.49
C LYS A 131 -15.56 28.64 0.30
N HIS A 132 -14.80 28.76 1.38
CA HIS A 132 -13.43 29.30 1.39
C HIS A 132 -12.45 28.19 1.78
N ILE A 133 -11.72 27.61 0.81
CA ILE A 133 -10.84 26.48 1.03
C ILE A 133 -9.45 26.80 0.48
N LEU A 134 -8.41 26.67 1.30
CA LEU A 134 -7.01 26.87 0.92
C LEU A 134 -6.76 28.21 0.20
N GLY A 135 -7.46 29.26 0.63
CA GLY A 135 -7.37 30.61 0.07
C GLY A 135 -8.17 30.84 -1.22
N ALA A 136 -8.89 29.86 -1.71
CA ALA A 136 -9.79 29.98 -2.85
C ALA A 136 -11.25 30.10 -2.38
N THR A 137 -12.05 30.86 -3.11
CA THR A 137 -13.48 31.05 -2.85
C THR A 137 -14.28 30.53 -4.03
N GLY A 138 -15.34 29.78 -3.77
CA GLY A 138 -16.22 29.25 -4.82
C GLY A 138 -17.25 28.25 -4.32
N ASP A 139 -18.12 27.81 -5.20
CA ASP A 139 -19.06 26.73 -4.95
C ASP A 139 -18.35 25.39 -5.20
N PHE A 140 -17.57 24.95 -4.20
CA PHE A 140 -16.84 23.69 -4.27
C PHE A 140 -17.74 22.51 -3.93
N ALA A 141 -17.65 21.46 -4.77
CA ALA A 141 -18.19 20.14 -4.56
C ALA A 141 -17.03 19.11 -4.57
N ALA A 142 -17.31 17.84 -4.37
CA ALA A 142 -16.29 16.81 -4.19
C ALA A 142 -15.17 16.82 -5.27
N GLN A 143 -15.52 16.96 -6.54
CA GLN A 143 -14.54 16.92 -7.64
C GLN A 143 -13.70 18.20 -7.72
N SER A 144 -14.33 19.38 -7.62
CA SER A 144 -13.62 20.66 -7.62
C SER A 144 -12.79 20.87 -6.36
N PHE A 145 -13.21 20.33 -5.21
CA PHE A 145 -12.39 20.26 -4.00
C PHE A 145 -11.11 19.44 -4.23
N VAL A 146 -11.23 18.24 -4.83
CA VAL A 146 -10.04 17.43 -5.17
C VAL A 146 -9.09 18.19 -6.09
N ASP A 147 -9.62 18.88 -7.11
CA ASP A 147 -8.80 19.65 -8.05
C ASP A 147 -8.06 20.80 -7.36
N LEU A 148 -8.75 21.49 -6.46
CA LEU A 148 -8.18 22.58 -5.67
C LEU A 148 -7.02 22.06 -4.79
N VAL A 149 -7.25 20.99 -4.04
CA VAL A 149 -6.23 20.38 -3.16
C VAL A 149 -5.03 19.89 -3.96
N LEU A 150 -5.28 19.17 -5.05
CA LEU A 150 -4.21 18.65 -5.90
C LEU A 150 -3.48 19.74 -6.69
N GLY A 151 -4.09 20.93 -6.85
CA GLY A 151 -3.45 22.11 -7.43
C GLY A 151 -2.35 22.71 -6.56
N ARG A 152 -2.30 22.37 -5.27
CA ARG A 152 -1.26 22.87 -4.35
C ARG A 152 0.09 22.21 -4.63
N PRO A 153 1.19 22.97 -4.63
CA PRO A 153 2.54 22.42 -4.81
C PRO A 153 2.90 21.36 -3.77
N ASP A 154 2.41 21.52 -2.53
CA ASP A 154 2.63 20.62 -1.40
C ASP A 154 2.05 19.22 -1.68
N SER A 155 0.93 19.14 -2.39
CA SER A 155 0.30 17.87 -2.76
C SER A 155 1.23 16.99 -3.60
N ALA A 156 1.88 17.57 -4.62
CA ALA A 156 2.82 16.81 -5.45
C ALA A 156 4.01 16.28 -4.62
N ARG A 157 4.57 17.12 -3.76
CA ARG A 157 5.67 16.74 -2.84
C ARG A 157 5.25 15.64 -1.88
N PHE A 158 4.05 15.75 -1.31
CA PHE A 158 3.51 14.75 -0.39
C PHE A 158 3.33 13.39 -1.08
N VAL A 159 2.60 13.33 -2.18
CA VAL A 159 2.31 12.06 -2.88
C VAL A 159 3.59 11.39 -3.39
N VAL A 160 4.50 12.17 -4.00
CA VAL A 160 5.79 11.67 -4.49
C VAL A 160 6.66 11.19 -3.32
N GLY A 161 6.69 11.92 -2.21
CA GLY A 161 7.39 11.52 -0.98
C GLY A 161 6.83 10.21 -0.40
N ARG A 162 5.52 9.99 -0.45
CA ARG A 162 4.88 8.73 -0.03
C ARG A 162 5.27 7.55 -0.92
N LEU A 163 5.38 7.76 -2.24
CA LEU A 163 5.88 6.74 -3.17
C LEU A 163 7.35 6.41 -2.88
N TRP A 164 8.20 7.42 -2.69
CA TRP A 164 9.60 7.22 -2.30
C TRP A 164 9.72 6.39 -1.01
N PHE A 165 9.03 6.81 0.04
CA PHE A 165 9.01 6.15 1.34
C PHE A 165 8.64 4.65 1.28
N ARG A 166 7.80 4.28 0.34
CA ARG A 166 7.34 2.88 0.19
C ARG A 166 8.16 2.05 -0.79
N LEU A 167 8.93 2.69 -1.66
CA LEU A 167 9.60 2.01 -2.77
C LEU A 167 11.13 2.08 -2.70
N VAL A 168 11.68 3.06 -1.98
CA VAL A 168 13.13 3.32 -1.96
C VAL A 168 13.67 3.31 -0.54
N SER A 169 13.26 4.25 0.31
CA SER A 169 13.85 4.46 1.62
C SER A 169 12.87 5.07 2.61
N ALA A 170 12.99 4.70 3.89
CA ALA A 170 12.29 5.37 4.98
C ALA A 170 12.79 6.81 5.20
N GLU A 171 14.01 7.12 4.77
CA GLU A 171 14.54 8.47 4.78
C GLU A 171 13.98 9.28 3.61
N PRO A 172 13.65 10.57 3.82
CA PRO A 172 13.20 11.44 2.75
C PRO A 172 14.26 11.54 1.62
N PRO A 173 13.82 11.69 0.36
CA PRO A 173 14.75 11.97 -0.73
C PRO A 173 15.44 13.33 -0.54
N ALA A 174 16.67 13.47 -1.03
CA ALA A 174 17.32 14.77 -1.12
C ALA A 174 16.46 15.75 -1.94
N ALA A 175 16.58 17.05 -1.65
CA ALA A 175 15.69 18.07 -2.22
C ALA A 175 15.71 18.11 -3.77
N ASP A 176 16.88 17.92 -4.35
CA ASP A 176 17.06 17.87 -5.82
C ASP A 176 16.42 16.61 -6.43
N VAL A 177 16.54 15.45 -5.75
CA VAL A 177 15.86 14.20 -6.13
C VAL A 177 14.35 14.41 -6.09
N LEU A 178 13.82 14.93 -4.96
CA LEU A 178 12.40 15.21 -4.84
C LEU A 178 11.89 16.13 -5.95
N ASN A 179 12.65 17.18 -6.29
CA ASN A 179 12.30 18.12 -7.36
C ASN A 179 12.24 17.43 -8.73
N ARG A 180 13.20 16.53 -9.06
CA ARG A 180 13.16 15.73 -10.29
C ARG A 180 11.93 14.81 -10.34
N LEU A 181 11.62 14.15 -9.24
CA LEU A 181 10.47 13.25 -9.15
C LEU A 181 9.14 14.02 -9.27
N VAL A 182 9.02 15.19 -8.65
CA VAL A 182 7.86 16.07 -8.78
C VAL A 182 7.73 16.60 -10.20
N ALA A 183 8.83 16.93 -10.87
CA ALA A 183 8.82 17.32 -12.29
C ALA A 183 8.31 16.17 -13.18
N ALA A 184 8.73 14.93 -12.91
CA ALA A 184 8.24 13.76 -13.62
C ALA A 184 6.73 13.50 -13.39
N TYR A 185 6.25 13.74 -12.17
CA TYR A 185 4.83 13.66 -11.83
C TYR A 185 3.99 14.66 -12.64
N GLY A 186 4.49 15.89 -12.76
CA GLY A 186 3.97 16.94 -13.62
C GLY A 186 2.51 17.31 -13.38
N SER A 187 1.95 18.13 -14.27
CA SER A 187 0.55 18.61 -14.18
C SER A 187 -0.49 17.48 -14.37
N ARG A 188 -0.12 16.41 -15.07
CA ARG A 188 -0.98 15.22 -15.25
C ARG A 188 -1.01 14.30 -14.04
N ARG A 189 -0.14 14.54 -13.07
CA ARG A 189 0.04 13.71 -11.87
C ARG A 189 0.21 12.22 -12.20
N ASP A 190 1.11 11.97 -13.16
CA ASP A 190 1.35 10.65 -13.74
C ASP A 190 2.21 9.78 -12.81
N VAL A 191 1.58 8.81 -12.15
CA VAL A 191 2.23 7.87 -11.23
C VAL A 191 3.27 7.01 -11.95
N ARG A 192 3.01 6.58 -13.18
CA ARG A 192 3.94 5.76 -13.97
C ARG A 192 5.21 6.54 -14.31
N ALA A 193 5.09 7.82 -14.61
CA ALA A 193 6.26 8.68 -14.87
C ALA A 193 7.14 8.81 -13.61
N VAL A 194 6.53 8.99 -12.43
CA VAL A 194 7.27 9.00 -11.15
C VAL A 194 7.98 7.68 -10.91
N LEU A 195 7.32 6.54 -11.13
CA LEU A 195 7.95 5.22 -10.95
C LEU A 195 9.17 5.04 -11.86
N ARG A 196 9.08 5.47 -13.13
CA ARG A 196 10.22 5.44 -14.04
C ARG A 196 11.35 6.33 -13.55
N ALA A 197 11.03 7.52 -13.05
CA ALA A 197 12.03 8.42 -12.48
C ALA A 197 12.66 7.83 -11.21
N ILE A 198 11.88 7.24 -10.30
CA ILE A 198 12.38 6.55 -9.11
C ILE A 198 13.35 5.42 -9.50
N THR A 199 12.99 4.56 -10.46
CA THR A 199 13.86 3.45 -10.86
C THR A 199 15.15 3.90 -11.58
N ALA A 200 15.20 5.14 -12.05
CA ALA A 200 16.39 5.76 -12.64
C ALA A 200 17.31 6.42 -11.59
N GLU A 201 16.82 6.72 -10.40
CA GLU A 201 17.64 7.33 -9.34
C GLU A 201 18.66 6.32 -8.81
N PRO A 202 19.92 6.72 -8.60
CA PRO A 202 20.96 5.84 -8.05
C PRO A 202 20.56 5.19 -6.72
N ALA A 203 19.90 5.94 -5.84
CA ALA A 203 19.43 5.47 -4.55
C ALA A 203 18.46 4.25 -4.64
N PHE A 204 17.79 4.04 -5.75
CA PHE A 204 16.92 2.87 -5.95
C PHE A 204 17.69 1.55 -6.03
N ARG A 205 18.99 1.60 -6.38
CA ARG A 205 19.88 0.44 -6.52
C ARG A 205 21.01 0.45 -5.51
N ASP A 206 21.05 1.44 -4.63
CA ASP A 206 22.09 1.57 -3.63
C ASP A 206 21.78 0.66 -2.44
N SER A 207 22.66 -0.28 -2.16
CA SER A 207 22.55 -1.19 -1.00
C SER A 207 22.55 -0.46 0.36
N ALA A 208 22.97 0.81 0.40
CA ALA A 208 22.84 1.64 1.58
C ALA A 208 21.40 2.13 1.82
N THR A 209 20.55 2.12 0.77
CA THR A 209 19.12 2.40 0.89
C THR A 209 18.35 1.09 1.02
N SER A 210 18.00 0.72 2.24
CA SER A 210 17.30 -0.52 2.50
C SER A 210 15.87 -0.29 3.00
N LEU A 211 14.96 -1.14 2.55
CA LEU A 211 13.57 -1.20 3.02
C LEU A 211 13.26 -2.56 3.61
N VAL A 212 12.73 -2.57 4.82
CA VAL A 212 12.12 -3.78 5.37
C VAL A 212 10.85 -4.10 4.57
N LYS A 213 10.81 -5.25 3.91
CA LYS A 213 9.62 -5.71 3.19
C LYS A 213 8.43 -5.79 4.14
N GLN A 214 7.33 -5.17 3.74
CA GLN A 214 6.08 -5.31 4.50
C GLN A 214 5.67 -6.80 4.54
N PRO A 215 5.02 -7.27 5.61
CA PRO A 215 4.61 -8.67 5.73
C PRO A 215 3.88 -9.25 4.52
N VAL A 216 2.94 -8.48 3.96
CA VAL A 216 2.19 -8.90 2.76
C VAL A 216 3.10 -8.95 1.52
N GLU A 217 4.02 -7.99 1.35
CA GLU A 217 4.98 -7.99 0.24
C GLU A 217 5.98 -9.15 0.36
N TRP A 218 6.49 -9.38 1.56
CA TRP A 218 7.38 -10.50 1.86
C TRP A 218 6.71 -11.84 1.54
N LEU A 219 5.47 -12.05 2.04
CA LEU A 219 4.74 -13.29 1.81
C LEU A 219 4.35 -13.46 0.34
N ALA A 220 3.87 -12.40 -0.31
CA ALA A 220 3.49 -12.46 -1.73
C ALA A 220 4.70 -12.76 -2.62
N GLY A 221 5.87 -12.18 -2.32
CA GLY A 221 7.14 -12.48 -2.98
C GLY A 221 7.55 -13.93 -2.80
N LEU A 222 7.46 -14.45 -1.57
CA LEU A 222 7.78 -15.84 -1.25
C LEU A 222 6.85 -16.83 -1.98
N LEU A 223 5.53 -16.60 -1.92
CA LEU A 223 4.53 -17.40 -2.63
C LEU A 223 4.79 -17.41 -4.14
N ARG A 224 5.16 -16.25 -4.70
CA ARG A 224 5.48 -16.11 -6.12
C ARG A 224 6.76 -16.87 -6.48
N ALA A 225 7.84 -16.67 -5.73
CA ALA A 225 9.13 -17.33 -5.94
C ALA A 225 8.98 -18.86 -5.89
N PHE A 226 8.21 -19.36 -4.96
CA PHE A 226 8.00 -20.80 -4.77
C PHE A 226 6.86 -21.38 -5.61
N GLY A 227 6.24 -20.59 -6.50
CA GLY A 227 5.14 -21.05 -7.36
C GLY A 227 3.86 -21.44 -6.61
N VAL A 228 3.73 -21.08 -5.34
CA VAL A 228 2.59 -21.45 -4.50
C VAL A 228 1.45 -20.45 -4.71
N ARG A 229 0.30 -20.95 -5.14
CA ARG A 229 -0.92 -20.14 -5.34
C ARG A 229 -1.85 -20.33 -4.15
N PRO A 230 -2.22 -19.25 -3.41
CA PRO A 230 -3.13 -19.38 -2.25
C PRO A 230 -4.47 -20.06 -2.58
N GLY A 231 -4.96 -19.90 -3.82
CA GLY A 231 -6.20 -20.53 -4.27
C GLY A 231 -6.14 -22.04 -4.44
N SER A 232 -4.93 -22.63 -4.61
CA SER A 232 -4.75 -24.08 -4.72
C SER A 232 -4.44 -24.77 -3.38
N LEU A 233 -4.26 -23.99 -2.31
CA LEU A 233 -4.07 -24.53 -0.96
C LEU A 233 -5.40 -25.00 -0.38
N ASP A 234 -5.33 -26.00 0.48
CA ASP A 234 -6.48 -26.42 1.28
C ASP A 234 -6.93 -25.34 2.30
N GLU A 235 -8.05 -25.56 2.93
CA GLU A 235 -8.63 -24.61 3.88
C GLU A 235 -7.74 -24.39 5.12
N GLN A 236 -7.08 -25.45 5.59
CA GLN A 236 -6.19 -25.38 6.74
C GLN A 236 -4.98 -24.52 6.43
N ALA A 237 -4.32 -24.72 5.30
CA ALA A 237 -3.16 -23.94 4.89
C ALA A 237 -3.54 -22.46 4.63
N ARG A 238 -4.70 -22.17 4.02
CA ARG A 238 -5.20 -20.80 3.88
C ARG A 238 -5.45 -20.13 5.22
N THR A 239 -6.01 -20.85 6.17
CA THR A 239 -6.24 -20.35 7.53
C THR A 239 -4.92 -20.04 8.23
N GLN A 240 -3.92 -20.91 8.07
CA GLN A 240 -2.56 -20.71 8.61
C GLN A 240 -1.86 -19.50 7.97
N LEU A 241 -2.03 -19.27 6.66
CA LEU A 241 -1.50 -18.06 6.00
C LEU A 241 -2.09 -16.79 6.62
N LEU A 242 -3.40 -16.75 6.84
CA LEU A 242 -4.06 -15.59 7.44
C LEU A 242 -3.66 -15.41 8.91
N ALA A 243 -3.55 -16.49 9.67
CA ALA A 243 -3.06 -16.43 11.05
C ALA A 243 -1.62 -15.92 11.12
N GLY A 244 -0.76 -16.35 10.21
CA GLY A 244 0.61 -15.87 10.10
C GLY A 244 0.67 -14.36 9.78
N LEU A 245 -0.15 -13.87 8.84
CA LEU A 245 -0.24 -12.42 8.56
C LEU A 245 -0.74 -11.62 9.76
N ARG A 246 -1.67 -12.16 10.56
CA ARG A 246 -2.06 -11.55 11.85
C ARG A 246 -0.89 -11.50 12.82
N GLY A 247 -0.13 -12.59 12.93
CA GLY A 247 1.09 -12.65 13.75
C GLY A 247 2.17 -11.66 13.29
N LEU A 248 2.21 -11.33 12.00
CA LEU A 248 3.08 -10.31 11.44
C LEU A 248 2.51 -8.88 11.57
N GLY A 249 1.26 -8.72 12.01
CA GLY A 249 0.62 -7.42 12.21
C GLY A 249 0.10 -6.75 10.93
N GLN A 250 0.03 -7.47 9.79
CA GLN A 250 -0.48 -6.90 8.55
C GLN A 250 -1.43 -7.86 7.82
N VAL A 251 -2.71 -7.59 7.91
CA VAL A 251 -3.75 -8.35 7.19
C VAL A 251 -4.40 -7.46 6.15
N PRO A 252 -4.48 -7.88 4.88
CA PRO A 252 -5.19 -7.13 3.85
C PRO A 252 -6.63 -6.78 4.27
N PHE A 253 -7.07 -5.58 3.94
CA PHE A 253 -8.39 -5.03 4.28
C PHE A 253 -8.67 -4.78 5.78
N LEU A 254 -7.65 -4.95 6.64
CA LEU A 254 -7.75 -4.71 8.07
C LEU A 254 -6.63 -3.78 8.57
N PRO A 255 -6.45 -2.58 8.01
CA PRO A 255 -5.51 -1.62 8.57
C PRO A 255 -5.94 -1.23 10.00
N PRO A 256 -4.98 -0.99 10.91
CA PRO A 256 -5.28 -0.64 12.30
C PRO A 256 -5.89 0.76 12.44
N SER A 257 -5.66 1.64 11.47
CA SER A 257 -6.18 3.01 11.46
C SER A 257 -6.31 3.54 10.02
N VAL A 258 -6.83 4.76 9.87
CA VAL A 258 -6.89 5.48 8.60
C VAL A 258 -5.49 5.82 8.04
N GLY A 259 -4.47 5.93 8.90
CA GLY A 259 -3.07 6.09 8.49
C GLY A 259 -2.42 4.83 7.91
N GLY A 260 -3.15 3.71 7.85
CA GLY A 260 -2.65 2.44 7.32
C GLY A 260 -1.84 1.64 8.33
N TRP A 261 -0.82 0.93 7.84
CA TRP A 261 0.07 0.10 8.64
C TRP A 261 1.40 0.80 8.92
N ALA A 262 2.08 0.33 9.96
CA ALA A 262 3.45 0.71 10.28
C ALA A 262 4.42 0.43 9.11
N ALA A 263 5.66 0.87 9.24
CA ALA A 263 6.71 0.68 8.25
C ALA A 263 8.09 0.42 8.90
N GLY A 264 9.03 -0.01 8.08
CA GLY A 264 10.43 -0.15 8.49
C GLY A 264 10.63 -1.14 9.63
N GLY A 265 11.43 -0.75 10.61
CA GLY A 265 11.83 -1.60 11.75
C GLY A 265 10.68 -2.12 12.61
N ALA A 266 9.49 -1.53 12.55
CA ALA A 266 8.31 -2.03 13.25
C ALA A 266 7.94 -3.49 12.86
N TRP A 267 8.40 -3.94 11.71
CA TRP A 267 8.20 -5.31 11.23
C TRP A 267 9.28 -6.31 11.67
N LEU A 268 10.32 -5.87 12.40
CA LEU A 268 11.47 -6.68 12.82
C LEU A 268 11.41 -7.08 14.31
N THR A 269 10.22 -7.34 14.83
CA THR A 269 10.04 -7.83 16.20
C THR A 269 10.33 -9.35 16.30
N THR A 270 10.66 -9.82 17.50
CA THR A 270 10.87 -11.27 17.75
C THR A 270 9.63 -12.09 17.38
N SER A 271 8.43 -11.61 17.72
CA SER A 271 7.17 -12.27 17.37
C SER A 271 6.96 -12.34 15.84
N ALA A 272 7.31 -11.26 15.13
CA ALA A 272 7.28 -11.27 13.67
C ALA A 272 8.32 -12.23 13.06
N GLY A 273 9.48 -12.41 13.69
CA GLY A 273 10.47 -13.41 13.29
C GLY A 273 9.92 -14.83 13.38
N VAL A 274 9.28 -15.17 14.50
CA VAL A 274 8.63 -16.49 14.69
C VAL A 274 7.49 -16.71 13.68
N ALA A 275 6.66 -15.69 13.46
CA ALA A 275 5.57 -15.77 12.48
C ALA A 275 6.09 -15.95 11.04
N ARG A 276 7.21 -15.27 10.66
CA ARG A 276 7.88 -15.49 9.38
C ARG A 276 8.38 -16.90 9.23
N LEU A 277 9.03 -17.44 10.27
CA LEU A 277 9.54 -18.81 10.26
C LEU A 277 8.42 -19.81 9.97
N HIS A 278 7.30 -19.74 10.69
CA HIS A 278 6.15 -20.62 10.47
C HIS A 278 5.54 -20.48 9.09
N LEU A 279 5.41 -19.23 8.59
CA LEU A 279 4.91 -18.99 7.23
C LEU A 279 5.88 -19.50 6.16
N ALA A 280 7.20 -19.33 6.34
CA ALA A 280 8.21 -19.85 5.42
C ALA A 280 8.18 -21.38 5.37
N GLN A 281 8.04 -22.06 6.52
CA GLN A 281 7.88 -23.50 6.60
C GLN A 281 6.61 -23.97 5.88
N LEU A 282 5.48 -23.29 6.12
CA LEU A 282 4.23 -23.61 5.43
C LEU A 282 4.37 -23.49 3.91
N VAL A 283 4.92 -22.38 3.42
CA VAL A 283 5.06 -22.15 1.97
C VAL A 283 6.08 -23.13 1.35
N ALA A 284 7.23 -23.37 2.00
CA ALA A 284 8.21 -24.34 1.53
C ALA A 284 7.67 -25.78 1.49
N GLY A 285 6.73 -26.09 2.40
CA GLY A 285 6.04 -27.38 2.43
C GLY A 285 5.15 -27.66 1.21
N HIS A 286 4.65 -26.57 0.56
CA HIS A 286 3.77 -26.64 -0.61
C HIS A 286 4.47 -26.28 -1.94
N ALA A 287 5.78 -25.97 -1.88
CA ALA A 287 6.57 -25.56 -3.04
C ALA A 287 7.15 -26.74 -3.82
N ASP A 288 7.28 -26.61 -5.14
CA ASP A 288 8.15 -27.45 -5.93
C ASP A 288 9.57 -26.89 -5.89
N LEU A 289 10.40 -27.53 -5.07
CA LEU A 289 11.81 -27.17 -4.87
C LEU A 289 12.76 -28.10 -5.61
N GLY A 290 12.27 -28.90 -6.57
CA GLY A 290 13.05 -29.90 -7.29
C GLY A 290 14.27 -29.35 -8.01
N ALA A 291 14.20 -28.13 -8.56
CA ALA A 291 15.34 -27.46 -9.19
C ALA A 291 16.43 -27.09 -8.17
N VAL A 292 16.05 -26.55 -7.01
CA VAL A 292 16.99 -26.23 -5.92
C VAL A 292 17.61 -27.51 -5.33
N ALA A 293 16.80 -28.56 -5.18
CA ALA A 293 17.28 -29.83 -4.63
C ALA A 293 18.38 -30.49 -5.50
N LYS A 294 18.29 -30.31 -6.82
CA LYS A 294 19.25 -30.90 -7.82
C LYS A 294 20.45 -29.97 -8.08
N ALA A 295 20.44 -28.74 -7.63
CA ALA A 295 21.53 -27.80 -7.85
C ALA A 295 22.81 -28.26 -7.11
N SER A 296 23.97 -28.08 -7.74
CA SER A 296 25.29 -28.32 -7.11
C SER A 296 25.56 -27.34 -5.98
N ASP A 297 25.18 -26.06 -6.18
CA ASP A 297 25.15 -25.00 -5.16
C ASP A 297 23.71 -24.64 -4.85
N LYS A 298 23.18 -25.26 -3.82
CA LYS A 298 21.78 -25.00 -3.39
C LYS A 298 21.58 -23.63 -2.78
N ALA A 299 22.64 -23.05 -2.17
CA ALA A 299 22.56 -21.70 -1.59
C ALA A 299 22.46 -20.63 -2.69
N SER A 300 23.20 -20.77 -3.78
CA SER A 300 23.06 -19.93 -4.96
C SER A 300 21.68 -20.10 -5.60
N ALA A 301 21.26 -21.35 -5.83
CA ALA A 301 19.98 -21.64 -6.49
C ALA A 301 18.76 -21.09 -5.71
N ILE A 302 18.76 -21.10 -4.38
CA ILE A 302 17.69 -20.49 -3.59
C ILE A 302 17.80 -18.97 -3.59
N GLY A 303 19.01 -18.39 -3.68
CA GLY A 303 19.22 -16.96 -3.86
C GLY A 303 18.60 -16.46 -5.17
N ASP A 304 18.91 -17.12 -6.27
CA ASP A 304 18.35 -16.82 -7.60
C ASP A 304 16.81 -16.86 -7.58
N LEU A 305 16.26 -17.90 -6.95
CA LEU A 305 14.79 -18.07 -6.83
C LEU A 305 14.13 -16.95 -6.03
N LEU A 306 14.79 -16.46 -4.98
CA LEU A 306 14.30 -15.40 -4.10
C LEU A 306 14.68 -14.00 -4.60
N GLY A 307 15.49 -13.87 -5.64
CA GLY A 307 16.02 -12.60 -6.13
C GLY A 307 16.98 -11.95 -5.13
N VAL A 308 17.86 -12.75 -4.51
CA VAL A 308 18.93 -12.31 -3.60
C VAL A 308 20.26 -12.48 -4.33
N ASP A 309 20.93 -11.39 -4.63
CA ASP A 309 22.17 -11.38 -5.42
C ASP A 309 23.35 -11.99 -4.67
N ALA A 310 23.43 -11.78 -3.37
CA ALA A 310 24.50 -12.33 -2.53
C ALA A 310 24.04 -12.55 -1.09
N TRP A 311 24.48 -13.65 -0.50
CA TRP A 311 24.33 -13.94 0.91
C TRP A 311 25.55 -13.47 1.70
N SER A 312 25.34 -12.88 2.88
CA SER A 312 26.42 -12.62 3.83
C SER A 312 27.07 -13.93 4.30
N ASP A 313 28.29 -13.86 4.82
CA ASP A 313 29.00 -15.05 5.31
C ASP A 313 28.25 -15.74 6.44
N ARG A 314 27.56 -14.97 7.29
CA ARG A 314 26.69 -15.52 8.33
C ARG A 314 25.52 -16.31 7.76
N THR A 315 24.86 -15.78 6.73
CA THR A 315 23.74 -16.45 6.07
C THR A 315 24.24 -17.68 5.28
N LYS A 316 25.38 -17.58 4.58
CA LYS A 316 26.01 -18.73 3.91
C LYS A 316 26.28 -19.88 4.89
N ALA A 317 26.86 -19.58 6.05
CA ALA A 317 27.11 -20.58 7.08
C ALA A 317 25.82 -21.25 7.59
N ALA A 318 24.76 -20.47 7.81
CA ALA A 318 23.46 -20.97 8.22
C ALA A 318 22.82 -21.88 7.14
N LEU A 319 22.87 -21.46 5.87
CA LEU A 319 22.37 -22.24 4.74
C LEU A 319 23.16 -23.55 4.55
N ALA A 320 24.47 -23.51 4.69
CA ALA A 320 25.32 -24.70 4.63
C ALA A 320 24.95 -25.74 5.70
N GLY A 321 24.62 -25.30 6.91
CA GLY A 321 24.19 -26.15 8.01
C GLY A 321 22.90 -26.93 7.76
N VAL A 322 22.06 -26.48 6.83
CA VAL A 322 20.76 -27.09 6.49
C VAL A 322 20.68 -27.58 5.02
N ALA A 323 21.78 -27.59 4.28
CA ALA A 323 21.82 -27.93 2.86
C ALA A 323 21.33 -29.34 2.52
N GLY A 324 21.29 -30.24 3.53
CA GLY A 324 20.76 -31.59 3.41
C GLY A 324 19.25 -31.69 3.23
N ASP A 325 18.52 -30.70 3.73
CA ASP A 325 17.05 -30.58 3.62
C ASP A 325 16.66 -29.28 2.86
N VAL A 326 16.21 -29.46 1.63
CA VAL A 326 15.85 -28.32 0.75
C VAL A 326 14.71 -27.48 1.30
N ARG A 327 13.80 -28.06 2.10
CA ARG A 327 12.71 -27.30 2.72
C ARG A 327 13.21 -26.44 3.88
N GLN A 328 14.10 -26.99 4.70
CA GLN A 328 14.78 -26.21 5.75
C GLN A 328 15.66 -25.11 5.13
N LEU A 329 16.43 -25.43 4.10
CA LEU A 329 17.24 -24.46 3.37
C LEU A 329 16.38 -23.29 2.88
N SER A 330 15.26 -23.59 2.21
CA SER A 330 14.34 -22.58 1.69
C SER A 330 13.68 -21.75 2.80
N THR A 331 13.37 -22.37 3.93
CA THR A 331 12.83 -21.71 5.12
C THR A 331 13.83 -20.72 5.71
N VAL A 332 15.09 -21.13 5.89
CA VAL A 332 16.16 -20.27 6.41
C VAL A 332 16.44 -19.12 5.46
N ALA A 333 16.53 -19.39 4.16
CA ALA A 333 16.72 -18.36 3.13
C ALA A 333 15.59 -17.32 3.12
N ALA A 334 14.33 -17.74 3.23
CA ALA A 334 13.17 -16.84 3.28
C ALA A 334 13.16 -15.95 4.54
N CYS A 335 13.79 -16.38 5.63
CA CYS A 335 13.91 -15.60 6.87
C CYS A 335 15.23 -14.82 6.97
N ALA A 336 16.14 -14.97 6.01
CA ALA A 336 17.42 -14.29 6.01
C ALA A 336 17.26 -12.77 5.84
N PRO A 337 18.14 -11.96 6.47
CA PRO A 337 18.10 -10.52 6.33
C PRO A 337 18.05 -10.03 4.88
N GLU A 338 18.81 -10.67 4.00
CA GLU A 338 18.94 -10.32 2.58
C GLU A 338 17.64 -10.53 1.79
N TYR A 339 16.74 -11.38 2.28
CA TYR A 339 15.41 -11.52 1.69
C TYR A 339 14.35 -10.68 2.42
N VAL A 340 14.48 -10.49 3.73
CA VAL A 340 13.51 -9.70 4.55
C VAL A 340 13.66 -8.20 4.29
N VAL A 341 14.87 -7.76 4.00
CA VAL A 341 15.21 -6.37 3.68
C VAL A 341 15.58 -6.32 2.20
N SER A 342 14.96 -5.42 1.44
CA SER A 342 15.36 -5.12 0.06
C SER A 342 16.31 -3.92 0.08
N GLY A 343 17.45 -4.03 -0.55
CA GLY A 343 18.41 -2.98 -0.83
C GLY A 343 18.85 -3.06 -2.25
#